data_244cb590cb916ded7c68120845a5d708
#
_entry.id   244cb590cb916ded7c68120845a5d708
#
_cell.length_a   1.000
_cell.length_b   1.000
_cell.length_c   1.000
_cell.angle_alpha   90.00
_cell.angle_beta   90.00
_cell.angle_gamma   90.00
#
_symmetry.space_group_name_H-M   'P 1'
#
loop_
_entity.id
_entity.type
_entity.pdbx_description
1 polymer ?
#
loop_
_entity_poly.entity_id
_entity_poly.type
_entity_poly.pdbx_seq_one_letter_code
_entity_poly.pdbx_strand_id
1 'polypeptide(L)'
;MEREPTIGGHMAKFDKTFPTLDCAMCVLSPKMAAVGSHPNIHLWTYSEVAKVDGYVGNFKVTVRRKPRYILEDLCTGCQECVNACVYKEPKFADEFNLGLGKRKPVFLPFPQAIPPVVMIDPEVCLNFKRGKNPDGSHTLSDKCKKTCVEACGDRKAIDFKQQEEIKDITVGTIIMATGFQIFDAKRTPYYGYGVYPNVYNALEVERLINASGPSEG
;
A
#
# COMPACT_ATOMS: atom_id res chain seq x y z
N MET A 1 -2.66 13.08 2.81
CA MET A 1 -3.57 11.93 2.57
C MET A 1 -3.06 11.16 1.37
N GLU A 2 -3.05 9.83 1.44
CA GLU A 2 -2.51 8.94 0.43
C GLU A 2 -3.48 7.78 0.19
N ARG A 3 -3.74 7.43 -1.07
CA ARG A 3 -4.64 6.33 -1.44
C ARG A 3 -4.02 4.96 -1.19
N GLU A 4 -2.71 4.85 -1.37
CA GLU A 4 -1.97 3.62 -1.14
C GLU A 4 -1.68 3.41 0.35
N PRO A 5 -1.32 2.19 0.78
CA PRO A 5 -1.03 1.89 2.18
C PRO A 5 0.17 2.65 2.76
N THR A 6 1.00 3.25 1.92
CA THR A 6 2.21 3.97 2.29
C THR A 6 2.40 5.16 1.38
N ILE A 7 3.07 6.21 1.86
CA ILE A 7 3.53 7.32 1.03
C ILE A 7 4.73 6.91 0.18
N GLY A 8 5.08 7.72 -0.83
CA GLY A 8 6.23 7.55 -1.69
C GLY A 8 5.87 7.34 -3.17
N GLY A 9 4.68 6.84 -3.45
CA GLY A 9 4.16 6.70 -4.81
C GLY A 9 5.09 5.92 -5.74
N HIS A 10 5.19 6.37 -6.99
CA HIS A 10 6.08 5.73 -7.98
C HIS A 10 7.55 5.91 -7.65
N MET A 11 7.95 7.01 -6.97
CA MET A 11 9.35 7.22 -6.61
C MET A 11 9.86 6.13 -5.66
N ALA A 12 9.02 5.59 -4.79
CA ALA A 12 9.39 4.46 -3.94
C ALA A 12 9.66 3.16 -4.74
N LYS A 13 9.21 3.11 -5.99
CA LYS A 13 9.38 1.96 -6.88
C LYS A 13 10.60 2.10 -7.82
N PHE A 14 11.16 3.30 -7.94
CA PHE A 14 12.35 3.51 -8.75
C PHE A 14 13.61 2.96 -8.07
N ASP A 15 14.56 2.52 -8.88
CA ASP A 15 15.93 2.27 -8.46
C ASP A 15 16.74 3.56 -8.52
N LYS A 16 16.68 4.26 -9.66
CA LYS A 16 17.43 5.48 -9.91
C LYS A 16 16.53 6.65 -10.34
N THR A 17 16.97 7.86 -10.04
CA THR A 17 16.37 9.10 -10.55
C THR A 17 17.12 9.57 -11.80
N PHE A 18 16.40 10.08 -12.79
CA PHE A 18 16.98 10.66 -14.00
C PHE A 18 16.96 12.19 -13.93
N PRO A 19 17.97 12.89 -14.49
CA PRO A 19 19.14 12.38 -15.23
C PRO A 19 20.37 12.06 -14.36
N THR A 20 20.31 12.32 -13.06
CA THR A 20 21.47 12.25 -12.14
C THR A 20 21.86 10.84 -11.74
N LEU A 21 20.97 9.86 -11.94
CA LEU A 21 21.14 8.47 -11.52
C LEU A 21 21.37 8.29 -10.02
N ASP A 22 20.82 9.20 -9.22
CA ASP A 22 20.83 9.07 -7.76
C ASP A 22 19.95 7.90 -7.33
N CYS A 23 20.28 7.30 -6.19
CA CYS A 23 19.43 6.30 -5.56
C CYS A 23 18.07 6.91 -5.18
N ALA A 24 16.99 6.48 -5.81
CA ALA A 24 15.66 7.05 -5.58
C ALA A 24 15.22 6.93 -4.12
N MET A 25 15.45 5.77 -3.50
CA MET A 25 15.10 5.52 -2.10
C MET A 25 15.95 6.34 -1.13
N CYS A 26 17.24 6.58 -1.44
CA CYS A 26 18.13 7.40 -0.63
C CYS A 26 17.67 8.86 -0.56
N VAL A 27 17.10 9.38 -1.64
CA VAL A 27 16.51 10.72 -1.70
C VAL A 27 15.13 10.77 -1.04
N LEU A 28 14.33 9.72 -1.22
CA LEU A 28 12.93 9.68 -0.78
C LEU A 28 12.78 9.35 0.71
N SER A 29 13.51 8.36 1.23
CA SER A 29 13.33 7.85 2.61
C SER A 29 13.45 8.91 3.69
N PRO A 30 14.44 9.83 3.66
CA PRO A 30 14.50 10.91 4.66
C PRO A 30 13.29 11.82 4.65
N LYS A 31 12.74 12.09 3.46
CA LYS A 31 11.53 12.92 3.30
C LYS A 31 10.29 12.22 3.82
N MET A 32 10.13 10.92 3.54
CA MET A 32 9.04 10.10 4.07
C MET A 32 9.11 10.02 5.59
N ALA A 33 10.30 9.77 6.16
CA ALA A 33 10.50 9.73 7.60
C ALA A 33 10.17 11.09 8.26
N ALA A 34 10.61 12.20 7.66
CA ALA A 34 10.28 13.54 8.13
C ALA A 34 8.75 13.80 8.15
N VAL A 35 8.03 13.38 7.10
CA VAL A 35 6.57 13.47 7.05
C VAL A 35 5.92 12.62 8.15
N GLY A 36 6.38 11.39 8.33
CA GLY A 36 5.82 10.45 9.29
C GLY A 36 6.05 10.82 10.76
N SER A 37 7.10 11.61 11.05
CA SER A 37 7.46 12.02 12.42
C SER A 37 7.12 13.47 12.76
N HIS A 38 6.68 14.27 11.80
CA HIS A 38 6.46 15.71 12.01
C HIS A 38 5.20 15.97 12.86
N PRO A 39 5.29 16.73 13.97
CA PRO A 39 4.19 16.88 14.94
C PRO A 39 2.94 17.57 14.34
N ASN A 40 3.10 18.39 13.32
CA ASN A 40 2.00 19.11 12.67
C ASN A 40 1.48 18.44 11.41
N ILE A 41 1.94 17.20 11.09
CA ILE A 41 1.46 16.46 9.93
C ILE A 41 0.65 15.25 10.41
N HIS A 42 -0.62 15.23 10.06
CA HIS A 42 -1.50 14.09 10.29
C HIS A 42 -1.55 13.25 9.02
N LEU A 43 -0.78 12.16 9.00
CA LEU A 43 -0.67 11.29 7.85
C LEU A 43 -1.83 10.28 7.83
N TRP A 44 -2.67 10.34 6.80
CA TRP A 44 -3.71 9.35 6.53
C TRP A 44 -3.37 8.62 5.23
N THR A 45 -2.91 7.40 5.37
CA THR A 45 -2.68 6.49 4.27
C THR A 45 -3.85 5.51 4.12
N TYR A 46 -3.92 4.83 2.99
CA TYR A 46 -5.02 3.95 2.61
C TYR A 46 -6.39 4.67 2.67
N SER A 47 -6.38 5.95 2.27
CA SER A 47 -7.50 6.88 2.41
C SER A 47 -7.75 7.65 1.12
N GLU A 48 -9.01 7.89 0.79
CA GLU A 48 -9.44 8.57 -0.43
C GLU A 48 -10.34 9.75 -0.11
N VAL A 49 -10.27 10.81 -0.93
CA VAL A 49 -11.25 11.91 -0.91
C VAL A 49 -12.52 11.40 -1.58
N ALA A 50 -13.61 11.31 -0.83
CA ALA A 50 -14.91 10.93 -1.34
C ALA A 50 -15.70 12.13 -1.89
N LYS A 51 -15.59 13.29 -1.21
CA LYS A 51 -16.30 14.51 -1.60
C LYS A 51 -15.54 15.75 -1.15
N VAL A 52 -15.68 16.82 -1.91
CA VAL A 52 -15.20 18.17 -1.56
C VAL A 52 -16.33 19.17 -1.80
N ASP A 53 -16.66 19.93 -0.77
CA ASP A 53 -17.60 21.05 -0.81
C ASP A 53 -16.91 22.32 -0.29
N GLY A 54 -17.52 23.49 -0.53
CA GLY A 54 -17.05 24.77 -0.02
C GLY A 54 -16.22 25.57 -1.01
N TYR A 55 -15.37 26.44 -0.51
CA TYR A 55 -14.59 27.41 -1.29
C TYR A 55 -13.23 27.67 -0.62
N VAL A 56 -12.35 28.37 -1.30
CA VAL A 56 -11.00 28.72 -0.80
C VAL A 56 -11.09 29.36 0.59
N GLY A 57 -10.35 28.82 1.53
CA GLY A 57 -10.38 29.21 2.93
C GLY A 57 -11.36 28.40 3.79
N ASN A 58 -12.33 27.69 3.19
CA ASN A 58 -13.35 26.93 3.94
C ASN A 58 -13.86 25.73 3.14
N PHE A 59 -12.98 24.77 2.86
CA PHE A 59 -13.35 23.49 2.25
C PHE A 59 -13.81 22.50 3.31
N LYS A 60 -14.90 21.80 3.04
CA LYS A 60 -15.32 20.60 3.75
C LYS A 60 -14.98 19.38 2.90
N VAL A 61 -14.10 18.52 3.40
CA VAL A 61 -13.60 17.34 2.70
C VAL A 61 -14.07 16.09 3.43
N THR A 62 -14.83 15.25 2.72
CA THR A 62 -15.22 13.93 3.20
C THR A 62 -14.16 12.93 2.79
N VAL A 63 -13.54 12.27 3.76
CA VAL A 63 -12.48 11.29 3.59
C VAL A 63 -13.00 9.91 3.91
N ARG A 64 -12.69 8.95 3.06
CA ARG A 64 -12.95 7.53 3.24
C ARG A 64 -11.63 6.83 3.57
N ARG A 65 -11.52 6.25 4.77
CA ARG A 65 -10.39 5.41 5.20
C ARG A 65 -10.76 3.95 5.04
N LYS A 66 -9.98 3.23 4.26
CA LYS A 66 -10.18 1.79 4.04
C LYS A 66 -9.62 0.99 5.22
N PRO A 67 -10.25 -0.12 5.61
CA PRO A 67 -9.73 -0.97 6.67
C PRO A 67 -8.44 -1.67 6.22
N ARG A 68 -7.38 -1.56 7.02
CA ARG A 68 -6.14 -2.34 6.88
C ARG A 68 -6.22 -3.69 7.57
N TYR A 69 -7.24 -3.83 8.45
CA TYR A 69 -7.37 -4.93 9.42
C TYR A 69 -6.20 -4.98 10.41
N ILE A 70 -5.50 -3.87 10.56
CA ILE A 70 -4.39 -3.63 11.49
C ILE A 70 -4.63 -2.28 12.16
N LEU A 71 -4.53 -2.25 13.48
CA LEU A 71 -4.56 -1.03 14.28
C LEU A 71 -3.19 -0.35 14.19
N GLU A 72 -3.14 0.80 13.50
CA GLU A 72 -1.89 1.48 13.16
C GLU A 72 -1.08 1.86 14.41
N ASP A 73 -1.77 2.34 15.45
CA ASP A 73 -1.15 2.78 16.71
C ASP A 73 -0.51 1.64 17.51
N LEU A 74 -0.91 0.39 17.27
CA LEU A 74 -0.40 -0.79 17.96
C LEU A 74 0.60 -1.59 17.14
N CYS A 75 0.67 -1.34 15.84
CA CYS A 75 1.55 -2.06 14.93
C CYS A 75 2.94 -1.44 14.89
N THR A 76 3.97 -2.25 15.16
CA THR A 76 5.37 -1.82 15.10
C THR A 76 6.08 -2.22 13.80
N GLY A 77 5.37 -2.83 12.84
CA GLY A 77 5.97 -3.29 11.59
C GLY A 77 6.94 -4.47 11.72
N CYS A 78 6.92 -5.20 12.83
CA CYS A 78 7.84 -6.31 13.12
C CYS A 78 7.71 -7.52 12.18
N GLN A 79 6.63 -7.60 11.40
CA GLN A 79 6.34 -8.64 10.42
C GLN A 79 6.19 -10.07 10.98
N GLU A 80 6.13 -10.27 12.29
CA GLU A 80 5.90 -11.60 12.89
C GLU A 80 4.59 -12.24 12.38
N CYS A 81 3.54 -11.44 12.19
CA CYS A 81 2.29 -11.88 11.60
C CYS A 81 2.43 -12.33 10.12
N VAL A 82 3.38 -11.75 9.38
CA VAL A 82 3.70 -12.15 7.99
C VAL A 82 4.39 -13.50 7.99
N ASN A 83 5.36 -13.70 8.90
CA ASN A 83 6.10 -14.94 9.04
C ASN A 83 5.17 -16.08 9.50
N ALA A 84 4.31 -15.81 10.47
CA ALA A 84 3.38 -16.79 11.04
C ALA A 84 2.14 -17.08 10.18
N CYS A 85 1.96 -16.40 9.06
CA CYS A 85 0.82 -16.64 8.19
C CYS A 85 0.73 -18.10 7.75
N VAL A 86 -0.49 -18.65 7.71
CA VAL A 86 -0.74 -20.04 7.25
C VAL A 86 -0.25 -20.32 5.83
N TYR A 87 -0.16 -19.30 5.01
CA TYR A 87 0.57 -19.37 3.73
C TYR A 87 2.07 -19.29 4.02
N LYS A 88 2.75 -20.44 3.99
CA LYS A 88 4.20 -20.51 4.23
C LYS A 88 4.97 -19.71 3.18
N GLU A 89 4.62 -19.88 1.90
CA GLU A 89 5.26 -19.21 0.78
C GLU A 89 4.42 -18.05 0.25
N PRO A 90 5.05 -16.98 -0.28
CA PRO A 90 4.39 -15.92 -1.04
C PRO A 90 3.66 -16.52 -2.26
N LYS A 91 2.38 -16.17 -2.44
CA LYS A 91 1.54 -16.79 -3.50
C LYS A 91 0.80 -15.78 -4.36
N PHE A 92 0.48 -14.62 -3.81
CA PHE A 92 -0.37 -13.63 -4.46
C PHE A 92 0.48 -12.55 -5.09
N ALA A 93 -0.02 -11.93 -6.17
CA ALA A 93 0.69 -10.86 -6.85
C ALA A 93 1.05 -9.73 -5.87
N ASP A 94 2.25 -9.20 -6.01
CA ASP A 94 2.74 -8.07 -5.24
C ASP A 94 2.53 -6.78 -6.06
N GLU A 95 1.58 -5.97 -5.65
CA GLU A 95 1.21 -4.74 -6.35
C GLU A 95 2.31 -3.68 -6.27
N PHE A 96 3.10 -3.68 -5.20
CA PHE A 96 4.24 -2.78 -5.10
C PHE A 96 5.27 -3.11 -6.18
N ASN A 97 5.50 -4.39 -6.44
CA ASN A 97 6.36 -4.89 -7.50
C ASN A 97 5.63 -5.09 -8.84
N LEU A 98 4.49 -4.42 -9.07
CA LEU A 98 3.72 -4.44 -10.32
C LEU A 98 3.29 -5.86 -10.75
N GLY A 99 3.16 -6.78 -9.81
CA GLY A 99 2.81 -8.17 -10.06
C GLY A 99 3.99 -9.06 -10.50
N LEU A 100 5.20 -8.52 -10.64
CA LEU A 100 6.42 -9.28 -10.97
C LEU A 100 6.88 -10.17 -9.81
N GLY A 101 6.60 -9.74 -8.58
CA GLY A 101 6.85 -10.51 -7.36
C GLY A 101 5.59 -11.15 -6.79
N LYS A 102 5.77 -11.89 -5.70
CA LYS A 102 4.66 -12.47 -4.95
C LYS A 102 4.71 -12.06 -3.48
N ARG A 103 3.54 -11.94 -2.86
CA ARG A 103 3.38 -11.63 -1.45
C ARG A 103 2.41 -12.58 -0.74
N LYS A 104 2.43 -12.54 0.60
CA LYS A 104 1.43 -13.20 1.44
C LYS A 104 0.18 -12.32 1.60
N PRO A 105 -0.95 -12.86 2.09
CA PRO A 105 -2.14 -12.05 2.40
C PRO A 105 -1.89 -10.97 3.46
N VAL A 106 -0.99 -11.23 4.40
CA VAL A 106 -0.47 -10.27 5.38
C VAL A 106 0.89 -9.83 4.89
N PHE A 107 1.10 -8.54 4.72
CA PHE A 107 2.35 -8.01 4.13
C PHE A 107 2.65 -6.58 4.55
N LEU A 108 3.90 -6.21 4.49
CA LEU A 108 4.36 -4.82 4.49
C LEU A 108 4.61 -4.43 3.03
N PRO A 109 4.12 -3.30 2.54
CA PRO A 109 4.28 -2.92 1.12
C PRO A 109 5.73 -2.94 0.64
N PHE A 110 6.65 -2.38 1.43
CA PHE A 110 8.10 -2.45 1.21
C PHE A 110 8.83 -2.08 2.51
N PRO A 111 10.12 -2.40 2.68
CA PRO A 111 10.82 -2.27 3.97
C PRO A 111 10.83 -0.86 4.56
N GLN A 112 10.88 0.19 3.73
CA GLN A 112 10.92 1.59 4.16
C GLN A 112 9.53 2.27 4.17
N ALA A 113 8.45 1.49 4.15
CA ALA A 113 7.08 2.02 4.14
C ALA A 113 6.82 2.98 5.31
N ILE A 114 6.15 4.08 5.05
CA ILE A 114 5.67 5.02 6.04
C ILE A 114 4.14 5.21 5.87
N PRO A 115 3.34 4.89 6.89
CA PRO A 115 3.73 4.30 8.17
C PRO A 115 4.26 2.85 8.01
N PRO A 116 5.14 2.38 8.92
CA PRO A 116 5.68 1.02 8.87
C PRO A 116 4.67 0.00 9.41
N VAL A 117 3.50 -0.01 8.83
CA VAL A 117 2.35 -0.82 9.27
C VAL A 117 2.04 -1.88 8.22
N VAL A 118 1.96 -3.13 8.64
CA VAL A 118 1.50 -4.22 7.79
C VAL A 118 0.02 -4.03 7.44
N MET A 119 -0.41 -4.71 6.39
CA MET A 119 -1.84 -4.76 6.04
C MET A 119 -2.26 -6.19 5.72
N ILE A 120 -3.56 -6.44 5.77
CA ILE A 120 -4.16 -7.71 5.41
C ILE A 120 -5.05 -7.49 4.18
N ASP A 121 -4.78 -8.24 3.13
CA ASP A 121 -5.61 -8.23 1.93
C ASP A 121 -6.79 -9.20 2.12
N PRO A 122 -8.02 -8.68 2.26
CA PRO A 122 -9.19 -9.51 2.51
C PRO A 122 -9.60 -10.38 1.31
N GLU A 123 -9.21 -10.00 0.09
CA GLU A 123 -9.59 -10.76 -1.12
C GLU A 123 -8.87 -12.11 -1.20
N VAL A 124 -7.70 -12.23 -0.56
CA VAL A 124 -6.87 -13.45 -0.62
C VAL A 124 -6.60 -14.08 0.74
N CYS A 125 -6.93 -13.40 1.84
CA CYS A 125 -6.78 -13.93 3.19
C CYS A 125 -7.85 -14.96 3.50
N LEU A 126 -7.45 -16.16 3.97
CA LEU A 126 -8.39 -17.25 4.30
C LEU A 126 -9.36 -16.92 5.44
N ASN A 127 -9.09 -15.87 6.22
CA ASN A 127 -9.98 -15.44 7.29
C ASN A 127 -11.20 -14.65 6.78
N PHE A 128 -11.24 -14.32 5.50
CA PHE A 128 -12.37 -13.68 4.84
C PHE A 128 -13.00 -14.61 3.80
N LYS A 129 -14.29 -14.47 3.57
CA LYS A 129 -14.97 -15.03 2.40
C LYS A 129 -14.60 -14.18 1.20
N ARG A 130 -14.46 -14.82 0.04
CA ARG A 130 -14.18 -14.10 -1.21
C ARG A 130 -15.36 -13.20 -1.58
N GLY A 131 -15.01 -12.02 -2.08
CA GLY A 131 -15.94 -10.99 -2.50
C GLY A 131 -16.40 -10.07 -1.36
N LYS A 132 -16.96 -8.94 -1.76
CA LYS A 132 -17.50 -7.92 -0.85
C LYS A 132 -19.00 -8.06 -0.71
N ASN A 133 -19.50 -7.70 0.45
CA ASN A 133 -20.93 -7.49 0.66
C ASN A 133 -21.42 -6.24 -0.11
N PRO A 134 -22.73 -6.05 -0.27
CA PRO A 134 -23.27 -4.85 -0.93
C PRO A 134 -22.87 -3.52 -0.26
N ASP A 135 -22.57 -3.54 1.03
CA ASP A 135 -22.07 -2.40 1.82
C ASP A 135 -20.55 -2.19 1.71
N GLY A 136 -19.84 -2.98 0.90
CA GLY A 136 -18.39 -2.94 0.72
C GLY A 136 -17.58 -3.67 1.78
N SER A 137 -18.19 -4.21 2.83
CA SER A 137 -17.52 -4.98 3.89
C SER A 137 -17.16 -6.40 3.42
N HIS A 138 -16.31 -7.08 4.21
CA HIS A 138 -15.95 -8.47 3.99
C HIS A 138 -16.53 -9.37 5.09
N THR A 139 -17.11 -10.48 4.69
CA THR A 139 -17.60 -11.50 5.63
C THR A 139 -16.44 -12.34 6.15
N LEU A 140 -16.38 -12.56 7.46
CA LEU A 140 -15.38 -13.44 8.07
C LEU A 140 -15.63 -14.91 7.73
N SER A 141 -14.56 -15.69 7.74
CA SER A 141 -14.53 -17.12 7.48
C SER A 141 -13.79 -17.84 8.61
N ASP A 142 -14.21 -19.06 8.93
CA ASP A 142 -13.55 -19.90 9.95
C ASP A 142 -12.46 -20.81 9.37
N LYS A 143 -12.06 -20.61 8.11
CA LYS A 143 -11.10 -21.48 7.43
C LYS A 143 -9.64 -21.24 7.85
N CYS A 144 -9.36 -20.13 8.54
CA CYS A 144 -8.00 -19.75 8.95
C CYS A 144 -7.76 -20.01 10.43
N LYS A 145 -6.60 -20.60 10.76
CA LYS A 145 -6.15 -20.82 12.15
C LYS A 145 -5.74 -19.52 12.88
N LYS A 146 -5.68 -18.38 12.18
CA LYS A 146 -5.34 -17.05 12.72
C LYS A 146 -3.98 -16.99 13.43
N THR A 147 -3.01 -17.78 13.01
CA THR A 147 -1.66 -17.81 13.59
C THR A 147 -0.96 -16.45 13.59
N CYS A 148 -1.33 -15.56 12.66
CA CYS A 148 -0.87 -14.16 12.66
C CYS A 148 -1.32 -13.38 13.89
N VAL A 149 -2.51 -13.67 14.47
CA VAL A 149 -3.01 -13.04 15.69
C VAL A 149 -2.19 -13.51 16.90
N GLU A 150 -1.94 -14.82 16.98
CA GLU A 150 -1.09 -15.38 18.05
C GLU A 150 0.31 -14.79 18.00
N ALA A 151 0.92 -14.69 16.82
CA ALA A 151 2.24 -14.10 16.64
C ALA A 151 2.29 -12.59 16.91
N CYS A 152 1.17 -11.87 16.78
CA CYS A 152 1.09 -10.47 17.17
C CYS A 152 1.18 -10.27 18.70
N GLY A 153 0.80 -11.31 19.47
CA GLY A 153 0.95 -11.37 20.93
C GLY A 153 0.23 -10.23 21.64
N ASP A 154 0.89 -9.66 22.66
CA ASP A 154 0.33 -8.63 23.55
C ASP A 154 -0.01 -7.31 22.83
N ARG A 155 0.57 -7.04 21.66
CA ARG A 155 0.28 -5.84 20.87
C ARG A 155 -1.15 -5.81 20.38
N LYS A 156 -1.75 -6.97 20.07
CA LYS A 156 -3.15 -7.12 19.61
C LYS A 156 -3.52 -6.18 18.45
N ALA A 157 -2.55 -5.91 17.56
CA ALA A 157 -2.72 -4.95 16.47
C ALA A 157 -3.64 -5.48 15.36
N ILE A 158 -3.96 -6.77 15.30
CA ILE A 158 -4.80 -7.36 14.25
C ILE A 158 -6.27 -7.28 14.64
N ASP A 159 -7.06 -6.58 13.82
CA ASP A 159 -8.52 -6.48 13.98
C ASP A 159 -9.24 -6.80 12.66
N PHE A 160 -9.70 -8.03 12.49
CA PHE A 160 -10.46 -8.46 11.34
C PHE A 160 -11.88 -7.88 11.23
N LYS A 161 -12.35 -7.19 12.27
CA LYS A 161 -13.66 -6.54 12.30
C LYS A 161 -13.61 -5.06 11.93
N GLN A 162 -12.42 -4.54 11.63
CA GLN A 162 -12.23 -3.16 11.23
C GLN A 162 -13.12 -2.84 10.03
N GLN A 163 -13.81 -1.70 10.10
CA GLN A 163 -14.71 -1.22 9.05
C GLN A 163 -14.15 0.01 8.36
N GLU A 164 -14.70 0.32 7.22
CA GLU A 164 -14.44 1.59 6.53
C GLU A 164 -14.90 2.76 7.41
N GLU A 165 -14.07 3.79 7.52
CA GLU A 165 -14.35 5.01 8.29
C GLU A 165 -14.59 6.17 7.32
N ILE A 166 -15.72 6.86 7.48
CA ILE A 166 -16.02 8.11 6.78
C ILE A 166 -15.82 9.27 7.75
N LYS A 167 -15.00 10.24 7.38
CA LYS A 167 -14.66 11.37 8.24
C LYS A 167 -14.68 12.69 7.47
N ASP A 168 -15.38 13.67 8.02
CA ASP A 168 -15.39 15.03 7.50
C ASP A 168 -14.32 15.87 8.19
N ILE A 169 -13.54 16.62 7.40
CA ILE A 169 -12.56 17.59 7.89
C ILE A 169 -12.77 18.93 7.20
N THR A 170 -12.49 20.02 7.93
CA THR A 170 -12.48 21.37 7.38
C THR A 170 -11.05 21.82 7.17
N VAL A 171 -10.73 22.29 5.96
CA VAL A 171 -9.38 22.74 5.59
C VAL A 171 -9.44 24.07 4.83
N GLY A 172 -8.44 24.92 4.99
CA GLY A 172 -8.37 26.21 4.29
C GLY A 172 -7.92 26.06 2.84
N THR A 173 -7.08 25.06 2.55
CA THR A 173 -6.48 24.87 1.22
C THR A 173 -6.33 23.38 0.93
N ILE A 174 -6.45 23.01 -0.33
CA ILE A 174 -6.19 21.65 -0.83
C ILE A 174 -5.03 21.71 -1.82
N ILE A 175 -3.95 20.97 -1.55
CA ILE A 175 -2.81 20.83 -2.46
C ILE A 175 -2.95 19.48 -3.16
N MET A 176 -3.03 19.50 -4.48
CA MET A 176 -3.14 18.31 -5.30
C MET A 176 -1.75 17.86 -5.77
N ALA A 177 -1.33 16.68 -5.32
CA ALA A 177 -0.05 16.05 -5.68
C ALA A 177 -0.32 14.58 -6.06
N THR A 178 -1.18 14.36 -7.04
CA THR A 178 -1.75 13.04 -7.40
C THR A 178 -0.80 12.15 -8.18
N GLY A 179 0.40 12.63 -8.52
CA GLY A 179 1.37 11.89 -9.32
C GLY A 179 0.91 11.70 -10.77
N PHE A 180 1.35 10.62 -11.39
CA PHE A 180 1.00 10.27 -12.77
C PHE A 180 0.58 8.80 -12.85
N GLN A 181 -0.14 8.46 -13.91
CA GLN A 181 -0.45 7.10 -14.28
C GLN A 181 0.56 6.59 -15.31
N ILE A 182 0.99 5.34 -15.14
CA ILE A 182 1.83 4.68 -16.14
C ILE A 182 0.98 4.47 -17.40
N PHE A 183 1.57 4.78 -18.55
CA PHE A 183 0.92 4.51 -19.82
C PHE A 183 0.68 3.00 -19.98
N ASP A 184 -0.54 2.63 -20.34
CA ASP A 184 -0.86 1.23 -20.64
C ASP A 184 -0.25 0.87 -22.01
N ALA A 185 0.90 0.20 -21.96
CA ALA A 185 1.68 -0.17 -23.14
C ALA A 185 0.96 -1.21 -24.04
N LYS A 186 -0.10 -1.87 -23.57
CA LYS A 186 -0.95 -2.74 -24.41
C LYS A 186 -1.69 -1.97 -25.49
N ARG A 187 -1.86 -0.66 -25.31
CA ARG A 187 -2.45 0.23 -26.31
C ARG A 187 -1.56 0.49 -27.52
N THR A 188 -0.31 0.07 -27.45
CA THR A 188 0.68 0.15 -28.54
C THR A 188 1.19 -1.27 -28.87
N PRO A 189 0.40 -2.08 -29.59
CA PRO A 189 0.69 -3.49 -29.80
C PRO A 189 1.99 -3.77 -30.56
N TYR A 190 2.52 -2.80 -31.30
CA TYR A 190 3.78 -2.92 -32.03
C TYR A 190 4.98 -3.29 -31.17
N TYR A 191 4.96 -2.92 -29.90
CA TYR A 191 6.06 -3.23 -28.96
C TYR A 191 5.92 -4.60 -28.30
N GLY A 192 4.78 -5.27 -28.47
CA GLY A 192 4.55 -6.62 -27.97
C GLY A 192 4.45 -6.74 -26.45
N TYR A 193 4.18 -5.63 -25.72
CA TYR A 193 3.98 -5.66 -24.28
C TYR A 193 2.78 -6.53 -23.89
N GLY A 194 3.00 -7.47 -22.96
CA GLY A 194 2.00 -8.46 -22.56
C GLY A 194 1.83 -9.64 -23.56
N VAL A 195 2.58 -9.63 -24.66
CA VAL A 195 2.67 -10.73 -25.65
C VAL A 195 4.00 -11.45 -25.50
N TYR A 196 5.10 -10.71 -25.47
CA TYR A 196 6.44 -11.27 -25.30
C TYR A 196 6.85 -11.19 -23.84
N PRO A 197 7.41 -12.27 -23.24
CA PRO A 197 7.71 -12.35 -21.82
C PRO A 197 8.85 -11.44 -21.37
N ASN A 198 9.64 -10.91 -22.29
CA ASN A 198 10.80 -10.04 -22.02
C ASN A 198 10.57 -8.57 -22.41
N VAL A 199 9.31 -8.18 -22.63
CA VAL A 199 8.94 -6.78 -22.90
C VAL A 199 8.30 -6.18 -21.65
N TYR A 200 8.94 -5.23 -21.06
CA TYR A 200 8.56 -4.57 -19.81
C TYR A 200 8.34 -3.07 -20.02
N ASN A 201 7.50 -2.44 -19.21
CA ASN A 201 7.46 -0.98 -19.12
C ASN A 201 8.61 -0.46 -18.24
N ALA A 202 8.87 0.86 -18.29
CA ALA A 202 9.98 1.46 -17.58
C ALA A 202 9.94 1.19 -16.06
N LEU A 203 8.77 1.28 -15.42
CA LEU A 203 8.66 1.05 -13.98
C LEU A 203 8.87 -0.43 -13.60
N GLU A 204 8.47 -1.36 -14.45
CA GLU A 204 8.76 -2.79 -14.26
C GLU A 204 10.27 -3.05 -14.32
N VAL A 205 10.97 -2.41 -15.27
CA VAL A 205 12.44 -2.49 -15.34
C VAL A 205 13.08 -1.93 -14.07
N GLU A 206 12.63 -0.76 -13.60
CA GLU A 206 13.10 -0.18 -12.33
C GLU A 206 12.94 -1.15 -11.14
N ARG A 207 11.82 -1.90 -11.10
CA ARG A 207 11.63 -2.91 -10.06
C ARG A 207 12.52 -4.13 -10.24
N LEU A 208 12.80 -4.54 -11.47
CA LEU A 208 13.70 -5.67 -11.74
C LEU A 208 15.15 -5.36 -11.38
N ILE A 209 15.66 -4.17 -11.70
CA ILE A 209 17.04 -3.80 -11.40
C ILE A 209 17.29 -3.32 -9.97
N ASN A 210 16.22 -3.18 -9.17
CA ASN A 210 16.33 -2.73 -7.78
C ASN A 210 16.70 -3.90 -6.87
N ALA A 211 17.70 -3.72 -5.99
CA ALA A 211 18.16 -4.75 -5.05
C ALA A 211 17.06 -5.26 -4.09
N SER A 212 16.01 -4.47 -3.82
CA SER A 212 14.83 -4.89 -3.07
C SER A 212 13.66 -5.34 -3.97
N GLY A 213 13.91 -5.46 -5.25
CA GLY A 213 12.94 -5.92 -6.24
C GLY A 213 12.80 -7.44 -6.32
N PRO A 214 11.91 -7.92 -7.19
CA PRO A 214 11.59 -9.36 -7.27
C PRO A 214 12.70 -10.24 -7.85
N SER A 215 13.71 -9.64 -8.47
CA SER A 215 14.91 -10.32 -9.02
C SER A 215 16.14 -10.19 -8.12
N GLU A 216 16.03 -9.38 -7.03
CA GLU A 216 17.15 -9.06 -6.12
C GLU A 216 18.28 -8.24 -6.79
N GLY A 217 17.97 -7.55 -7.88
CA GLY A 217 18.91 -6.71 -8.65
C GLY A 217 19.47 -7.36 -9.89
#